data_f351a304feebbd53a01c81b7a1745d95
#
_entry.id   f351a304feebbd53a01c81b7a1745d95
#
_cell.length_a   1.000
_cell.length_b   1.000
_cell.length_c   1.000
_cell.angle_alpha   90.00
_cell.angle_beta   90.00
_cell.angle_gamma   90.00
#
_symmetry.space_group_name_H-M   'P 1'
#
loop_
_entity.id
_entity.type
_entity.pdbx_description
1 polymer ?
#
loop_
_entity_poly.entity_id
_entity_poly.type
_entity_poly.pdbx_seq_one_letter_code
_entity_poly.pdbx_strand_id
1 'polypeptide(L)'
;MEGVGFATGYDPTMTVREMADWMRKAEDRGFVMGFFSETIELNRDSVSALTAAGLATERLVLGCTQTVRIRNPLVMAQTLASLDELTGGRMVLSPGACTNTHALRYGLEPISPPTTLREWVEAMRQVMTGNNVSYHGEVVNFDDAKLSFEPVRQHVPFLIPATSRTGLRLAGQIGDGVMLNAVCSPEYSANAIAIVKQAVAEAGRDWDDFIIAQIVNCSIEDDHAAALDQVRWEVATKFDPIQLPFIAGPKMRVGEPYIRAEDISTFEEAWKRGGKKALVEAVPDSYVEGMTAAGTPDEVREKVARYRDAGVQVTVLRPAAKHQAQRLLDVFAA
;
A
#
# COMPACT_ATOMS: atom_id res chain seq x y z
N MET A 1 -1.68 0.43 -16.85
CA MET A 1 -1.24 1.73 -16.26
C MET A 1 0.21 1.59 -15.85
N GLU A 2 1.08 2.49 -16.31
CA GLU A 2 2.51 2.49 -15.97
C GLU A 2 2.95 3.90 -15.61
N GLY A 3 3.87 4.04 -14.66
CA GLY A 3 4.43 5.33 -14.27
C GLY A 3 4.72 5.49 -12.78
N VAL A 4 4.82 6.74 -12.35
CA VAL A 4 5.09 7.10 -10.96
C VAL A 4 3.79 7.57 -10.30
N GLY A 5 3.53 7.04 -9.12
CA GLY A 5 2.45 7.49 -8.23
C GLY A 5 3.00 8.31 -7.07
N PHE A 6 2.13 9.06 -6.41
CA PHE A 6 2.43 9.87 -5.24
C PHE A 6 1.57 9.46 -4.05
N ALA A 7 2.18 9.23 -2.89
CA ALA A 7 1.45 8.92 -1.67
C ALA A 7 1.37 10.13 -0.74
N THR A 8 0.20 10.31 -0.11
CA THR A 8 -0.01 11.27 0.98
C THR A 8 -0.38 10.55 2.29
N GLY A 9 -0.60 11.31 3.36
CA GLY A 9 -1.00 10.75 4.65
C GLY A 9 0.12 10.12 5.48
N TYR A 10 1.37 10.39 5.14
CA TYR A 10 2.55 9.90 5.84
C TYR A 10 2.99 10.78 7.03
N ASP A 11 2.46 11.99 7.11
CA ASP A 11 2.75 12.96 8.17
C ASP A 11 1.47 13.29 8.95
N PRO A 12 1.42 13.06 10.27
CA PRO A 12 0.22 13.29 11.08
C PRO A 12 -0.18 14.76 11.18
N THR A 13 0.69 15.69 10.81
CA THR A 13 0.39 17.14 10.76
C THR A 13 -0.30 17.55 9.45
N MET A 14 -0.27 16.70 8.42
CA MET A 14 -0.86 16.99 7.12
C MET A 14 -2.38 17.00 7.20
N THR A 15 -3.00 18.11 6.84
CA THR A 15 -4.47 18.24 6.78
C THR A 15 -5.04 17.60 5.52
N VAL A 16 -6.34 17.29 5.53
CA VAL A 16 -7.05 16.77 4.34
C VAL A 16 -6.94 17.73 3.15
N ARG A 17 -6.99 19.04 3.40
CA ARG A 17 -6.81 20.06 2.35
C ARG A 17 -5.41 20.03 1.73
N GLU A 18 -4.39 19.94 2.57
CA GLU A 18 -3.00 19.82 2.08
C GLU A 18 -2.79 18.54 1.29
N MET A 19 -3.42 17.42 1.70
CA MET A 19 -3.37 16.15 0.94
C MET A 19 -3.98 16.32 -0.46
N ALA A 20 -5.15 16.96 -0.57
CA ALA A 20 -5.78 17.25 -1.85
C ALA A 20 -4.92 18.16 -2.73
N ASP A 21 -4.31 19.20 -2.16
CA ASP A 21 -3.40 20.10 -2.87
C ASP A 21 -2.16 19.36 -3.41
N TRP A 22 -1.60 18.42 -2.63
CA TRP A 22 -0.49 17.59 -3.09
C TRP A 22 -0.88 16.64 -4.21
N MET A 23 -2.09 16.05 -4.15
CA MET A 23 -2.60 15.19 -5.23
C MET A 23 -2.78 15.98 -6.53
N ARG A 24 -3.33 17.20 -6.47
CA ARG A 24 -3.44 18.08 -7.64
C ARG A 24 -2.06 18.42 -8.21
N LYS A 25 -1.10 18.80 -7.36
CA LYS A 25 0.27 19.09 -7.81
C LYS A 25 0.97 17.87 -8.43
N ALA A 26 0.69 16.66 -7.95
CA ALA A 26 1.19 15.43 -8.54
C ALA A 26 0.56 15.20 -9.92
N GLU A 27 -0.74 15.39 -10.07
CA GLU A 27 -1.41 15.31 -11.37
C GLU A 27 -0.85 16.31 -12.38
N ASP A 28 -0.63 17.57 -11.96
CA ASP A 28 -0.07 18.64 -12.82
C ASP A 28 1.34 18.29 -13.32
N ARG A 29 2.06 17.37 -12.64
CA ARG A 29 3.40 16.91 -12.98
C ARG A 29 3.45 15.55 -13.69
N GLY A 30 2.31 15.02 -14.10
CA GLY A 30 2.24 13.78 -14.87
C GLY A 30 2.28 12.49 -14.05
N PHE A 31 2.11 12.56 -12.73
CA PHE A 31 1.94 11.36 -11.92
C PHE A 31 0.64 10.66 -12.30
N VAL A 32 0.67 9.31 -12.29
CA VAL A 32 -0.46 8.50 -12.78
C VAL A 32 -1.40 8.02 -11.67
N MET A 33 -0.92 7.95 -10.43
CA MET A 33 -1.68 7.47 -9.27
C MET A 33 -1.44 8.34 -8.04
N GLY A 34 -2.51 8.71 -7.36
CA GLY A 34 -2.50 9.25 -6.01
C GLY A 34 -2.92 8.18 -5.02
N PHE A 35 -2.14 7.96 -3.95
CA PHE A 35 -2.42 6.89 -3.01
C PHE A 35 -2.39 7.39 -1.56
N PHE A 36 -3.32 6.89 -0.76
CA PHE A 36 -3.43 7.19 0.66
C PHE A 36 -3.33 5.91 1.49
N SER A 37 -2.38 5.83 2.42
CA SER A 37 -2.27 4.68 3.32
C SER A 37 -3.06 4.96 4.59
N GLU A 38 -4.21 4.32 4.76
CA GLU A 38 -4.98 4.44 5.99
C GLU A 38 -4.29 3.68 7.13
N THR A 39 -3.90 4.40 8.17
CA THR A 39 -3.46 3.83 9.44
C THR A 39 -4.25 4.52 10.54
N ILE A 40 -5.14 3.76 11.17
CA ILE A 40 -6.01 4.28 12.24
C ILE A 40 -5.14 4.86 13.36
N GLU A 41 -5.58 5.96 13.96
CA GLU A 41 -4.89 6.75 14.99
C GLU A 41 -3.76 7.65 14.44
N LEU A 42 -3.07 7.26 13.35
CA LEU A 42 -1.94 8.03 12.82
C LEU A 42 -2.35 8.99 11.70
N ASN A 43 -3.23 8.55 10.81
CA ASN A 43 -3.60 9.30 9.62
C ASN A 43 -5.05 9.82 9.68
N ARG A 44 -5.40 10.70 8.75
CA ARG A 44 -6.78 11.14 8.55
C ARG A 44 -7.61 10.00 7.97
N ASP A 45 -8.94 10.10 8.10
CA ASP A 45 -9.87 9.17 7.45
C ASP A 45 -9.68 9.16 5.94
N SER A 46 -9.53 7.97 5.37
CA SER A 46 -9.24 7.79 3.95
C SER A 46 -10.37 8.24 3.04
N VAL A 47 -11.62 8.07 3.45
CA VAL A 47 -12.80 8.50 2.65
C VAL A 47 -12.80 10.00 2.52
N SER A 48 -12.59 10.74 3.63
CA SER A 48 -12.49 12.19 3.62
C SER A 48 -11.32 12.69 2.75
N ALA A 49 -10.17 12.02 2.84
CA ALA A 49 -8.98 12.37 2.04
C ALA A 49 -9.20 12.12 0.54
N LEU A 50 -9.79 10.97 0.18
CA LEU A 50 -10.09 10.61 -1.21
C LEU A 50 -11.19 11.51 -1.82
N THR A 51 -12.21 11.88 -1.05
CA THR A 51 -13.24 12.83 -1.49
C THR A 51 -12.60 14.16 -1.86
N ALA A 52 -11.75 14.70 -0.99
CA ALA A 52 -11.07 15.96 -1.24
C ALA A 52 -10.09 15.86 -2.44
N ALA A 53 -9.35 14.78 -2.56
CA ALA A 53 -8.46 14.52 -3.70
C ALA A 53 -9.25 14.36 -5.01
N GLY A 54 -10.38 13.65 -4.97
CA GLY A 54 -11.26 13.45 -6.13
C GLY A 54 -11.82 14.75 -6.70
N LEU A 55 -12.18 15.69 -5.82
CA LEU A 55 -12.63 17.02 -6.20
C LEU A 55 -11.50 17.94 -6.71
N ALA A 56 -10.26 17.66 -6.33
CA ALA A 56 -9.09 18.46 -6.68
C ALA A 56 -8.35 17.97 -7.94
N THR A 57 -8.71 16.81 -8.48
CA THR A 57 -8.03 16.14 -9.61
C THR A 57 -9.01 15.69 -10.68
N GLU A 58 -8.56 15.56 -11.93
CA GLU A 58 -9.38 15.18 -13.08
C GLU A 58 -8.96 13.87 -13.76
N ARG A 59 -7.66 13.49 -13.66
CA ARG A 59 -7.08 12.36 -14.39
C ARG A 59 -6.42 11.33 -13.48
N LEU A 60 -5.93 11.78 -12.33
CA LEU A 60 -5.17 10.96 -11.39
C LEU A 60 -6.02 9.77 -10.92
N VAL A 61 -5.52 8.55 -11.07
CA VAL A 61 -6.12 7.38 -10.45
C VAL A 61 -5.95 7.50 -8.94
N LEU A 62 -7.02 7.35 -8.18
CA LEU A 62 -7.01 7.55 -6.74
C LEU A 62 -7.25 6.24 -5.99
N GLY A 63 -6.43 5.96 -5.00
CA GLY A 63 -6.55 4.75 -4.21
C GLY A 63 -6.17 4.92 -2.75
N CYS A 64 -6.61 3.96 -1.94
CA CYS A 64 -6.19 3.86 -0.55
C CYS A 64 -6.07 2.42 -0.08
N THR A 65 -5.26 2.21 0.98
CA THR A 65 -5.44 1.01 1.81
C THR A 65 -6.67 1.19 2.68
N GLN A 66 -7.47 0.12 2.78
CA GLN A 66 -8.65 0.05 3.65
C GLN A 66 -8.56 -1.16 4.56
N THR A 67 -8.80 -0.95 5.86
CA THR A 67 -8.88 -2.05 6.82
C THR A 67 -10.27 -2.68 6.75
N VAL A 68 -10.39 -3.84 6.10
CA VAL A 68 -11.67 -4.51 5.82
C VAL A 68 -12.47 -4.88 7.09
N ARG A 69 -11.81 -5.09 8.23
CA ARG A 69 -12.44 -5.48 9.49
C ARG A 69 -13.18 -4.33 10.19
N ILE A 70 -12.93 -3.10 9.78
CA ILE A 70 -13.50 -1.90 10.41
C ILE A 70 -14.70 -1.38 9.63
N ARG A 71 -14.69 -1.59 8.30
CA ARG A 71 -15.80 -1.20 7.44
C ARG A 71 -16.50 -2.44 6.90
N ASN A 72 -17.79 -2.56 7.25
CA ASN A 72 -18.65 -3.60 6.67
C ASN A 72 -18.61 -3.51 5.13
N PRO A 73 -18.55 -4.63 4.39
CA PRO A 73 -18.46 -4.63 2.93
C PRO A 73 -19.61 -3.90 2.23
N LEU A 74 -20.83 -3.90 2.80
CA LEU A 74 -21.96 -3.14 2.25
C LEU A 74 -21.73 -1.65 2.31
N VAL A 75 -21.31 -1.15 3.48
CA VAL A 75 -21.00 0.28 3.67
C VAL A 75 -19.83 0.69 2.77
N MET A 76 -18.82 -0.19 2.62
CA MET A 76 -17.67 0.13 1.79
C MET A 76 -18.00 0.05 0.29
N ALA A 77 -18.89 -0.85 -0.13
CA ALA A 77 -19.39 -0.88 -1.51
C ALA A 77 -20.14 0.42 -1.86
N GLN A 78 -21.03 0.86 -0.98
CA GLN A 78 -21.71 2.16 -1.13
C GLN A 78 -20.70 3.32 -1.21
N THR A 79 -19.72 3.35 -0.31
CA THR A 79 -18.67 4.36 -0.27
C THR A 79 -17.84 4.37 -1.56
N LEU A 80 -17.38 3.19 -2.00
CA LEU A 80 -16.55 3.05 -3.18
C LEU A 80 -17.31 3.42 -4.45
N ALA A 81 -18.58 3.02 -4.58
CA ALA A 81 -19.44 3.41 -5.71
C ALA A 81 -19.64 4.94 -5.77
N SER A 82 -19.84 5.58 -4.60
CA SER A 82 -20.00 7.04 -4.52
C SER A 82 -18.70 7.79 -4.84
N LEU A 83 -17.56 7.30 -4.36
CA LEU A 83 -16.24 7.86 -4.71
C LEU A 83 -15.91 7.67 -6.18
N ASP A 84 -16.27 6.52 -6.75
CA ASP A 84 -16.03 6.21 -8.16
C ASP A 84 -16.90 7.10 -9.07
N GLU A 85 -18.16 7.36 -8.69
CA GLU A 85 -19.02 8.33 -9.35
C GLU A 85 -18.44 9.74 -9.27
N LEU A 86 -18.05 10.20 -8.07
CA LEU A 86 -17.46 11.52 -7.85
C LEU A 86 -16.20 11.74 -8.70
N THR A 87 -15.41 10.69 -8.90
CA THR A 87 -14.14 10.75 -9.63
C THR A 87 -14.26 10.40 -11.11
N GLY A 88 -15.46 10.07 -11.60
CA GLY A 88 -15.66 9.65 -12.99
C GLY A 88 -14.96 8.33 -13.35
N GLY A 89 -14.96 7.36 -12.43
CA GLY A 89 -14.40 6.03 -12.68
C GLY A 89 -12.89 5.90 -12.46
N ARG A 90 -12.29 6.71 -11.58
CA ARG A 90 -10.84 6.73 -11.33
C ARG A 90 -10.40 6.05 -10.03
N MET A 91 -11.30 5.38 -9.31
CA MET A 91 -10.97 4.73 -8.05
C MET A 91 -10.27 3.39 -8.23
N VAL A 92 -9.34 3.09 -7.33
CA VAL A 92 -8.82 1.75 -7.03
C VAL A 92 -8.84 1.55 -5.51
N LEU A 93 -8.94 0.31 -5.06
CA LEU A 93 -8.96 0.01 -3.63
C LEU A 93 -7.89 -1.02 -3.28
N SER A 94 -7.22 -0.84 -2.14
CA SER A 94 -6.26 -1.81 -1.60
C SER A 94 -6.76 -2.34 -0.25
N PRO A 95 -7.66 -3.37 -0.25
CA PRO A 95 -8.26 -3.89 0.97
C PRO A 95 -7.26 -4.73 1.76
N GLY A 96 -7.02 -4.35 3.02
CA GLY A 96 -6.09 -5.02 3.94
C GLY A 96 -6.80 -5.69 5.11
N ALA A 97 -6.42 -6.93 5.43
CA ALA A 97 -7.11 -7.71 6.47
C ALA A 97 -6.85 -7.24 7.91
N CYS A 98 -5.87 -6.37 8.14
CA CYS A 98 -5.36 -6.02 9.47
C CYS A 98 -4.74 -7.23 10.20
N THR A 99 -3.72 -7.02 11.02
CA THR A 99 -3.21 -8.09 11.89
C THR A 99 -4.11 -8.28 13.10
N ASN A 100 -4.15 -9.49 13.67
CA ASN A 100 -4.92 -9.73 14.89
C ASN A 100 -4.41 -8.90 16.08
N THR A 101 -3.13 -8.57 16.13
CA THR A 101 -2.55 -7.69 17.16
C THR A 101 -3.17 -6.29 17.12
N HIS A 102 -3.30 -5.69 15.93
CA HIS A 102 -3.97 -4.40 15.78
C HIS A 102 -5.48 -4.50 15.97
N ALA A 103 -6.09 -5.57 15.45
CA ALA A 103 -7.52 -5.82 15.60
C ALA A 103 -7.96 -5.86 17.07
N LEU A 104 -7.23 -6.58 17.93
CA LEU A 104 -7.49 -6.63 19.37
C LEU A 104 -7.42 -5.25 20.02
N ARG A 105 -6.48 -4.39 19.61
CA ARG A 105 -6.42 -2.99 20.10
C ARG A 105 -7.66 -2.18 19.72
N TYR A 106 -8.30 -2.54 18.61
CA TYR A 106 -9.52 -1.87 18.13
C TYR A 106 -10.82 -2.54 18.61
N GLY A 107 -10.71 -3.50 19.53
CA GLY A 107 -11.88 -4.22 20.04
C GLY A 107 -12.50 -5.19 19.05
N LEU A 108 -11.72 -5.66 18.05
CA LEU A 108 -12.18 -6.62 17.06
C LEU A 108 -11.73 -8.03 17.42
N GLU A 109 -12.62 -9.01 17.22
CA GLU A 109 -12.31 -10.41 17.48
C GLU A 109 -11.21 -10.94 16.55
N PRO A 110 -10.28 -11.79 17.03
CA PRO A 110 -9.30 -12.46 16.19
C PRO A 110 -10.00 -13.40 15.20
N ILE A 111 -9.68 -13.24 13.91
CA ILE A 111 -10.19 -14.09 12.83
C ILE A 111 -9.10 -14.38 11.81
N SER A 112 -9.33 -15.33 10.91
CA SER A 112 -8.40 -15.64 9.82
C SER A 112 -8.27 -14.43 8.85
N PRO A 113 -7.14 -13.73 8.80
CA PRO A 113 -6.99 -12.59 7.90
C PRO A 113 -7.18 -12.95 6.41
N PRO A 114 -6.69 -14.09 5.90
CA PRO A 114 -6.92 -14.48 4.51
C PRO A 114 -8.39 -14.77 4.20
N THR A 115 -9.11 -15.46 5.10
CA THR A 115 -10.56 -15.74 4.93
C THR A 115 -11.34 -14.44 4.92
N THR A 116 -11.10 -13.57 5.90
CA THR A 116 -11.75 -12.25 5.98
C THR A 116 -11.56 -11.44 4.71
N LEU A 117 -10.33 -11.38 4.21
CA LEU A 117 -10.02 -10.60 3.02
C LEU A 117 -10.72 -11.17 1.77
N ARG A 118 -10.71 -12.51 1.62
CA ARG A 118 -11.38 -13.18 0.51
C ARG A 118 -12.88 -12.89 0.52
N GLU A 119 -13.55 -13.18 1.61
CA GLU A 119 -15.00 -13.00 1.72
C GLU A 119 -15.42 -11.54 1.57
N TRP A 120 -14.63 -10.63 2.14
CA TRP A 120 -14.90 -9.20 2.01
C TRP A 120 -14.78 -8.72 0.56
N VAL A 121 -13.75 -9.15 -0.17
CA VAL A 121 -13.56 -8.80 -1.59
C VAL A 121 -14.67 -9.41 -2.46
N GLU A 122 -15.01 -10.67 -2.23
CA GLU A 122 -16.07 -11.36 -2.97
C GLU A 122 -17.44 -10.71 -2.73
N ALA A 123 -17.78 -10.42 -1.47
CA ALA A 123 -19.01 -9.74 -1.10
C ALA A 123 -19.12 -8.35 -1.73
N MET A 124 -18.06 -7.56 -1.65
CA MET A 124 -18.02 -6.24 -2.27
C MET A 124 -18.24 -6.29 -3.78
N ARG A 125 -17.55 -7.21 -4.48
CA ARG A 125 -17.72 -7.37 -5.92
C ARG A 125 -19.16 -7.67 -6.30
N GLN A 126 -19.82 -8.57 -5.55
CA GLN A 126 -21.22 -8.91 -5.80
C GLN A 126 -22.13 -7.70 -5.60
N VAL A 127 -21.97 -6.95 -4.50
CA VAL A 127 -22.79 -5.73 -4.23
C VAL A 127 -22.57 -4.66 -5.29
N MET A 128 -21.32 -4.48 -5.76
CA MET A 128 -20.97 -3.49 -6.80
C MET A 128 -21.61 -3.80 -8.17
N THR A 129 -22.10 -5.03 -8.41
CA THR A 129 -22.85 -5.33 -9.64
C THR A 129 -24.20 -4.61 -9.73
N GLY A 130 -24.70 -4.04 -8.63
CA GLY A 130 -26.04 -3.43 -8.55
C GLY A 130 -27.18 -4.45 -8.44
N ASN A 131 -26.89 -5.74 -8.41
CA ASN A 131 -27.88 -6.79 -8.20
C ASN A 131 -28.25 -6.92 -6.71
N ASN A 132 -29.38 -7.58 -6.45
CA ASN A 132 -29.73 -8.00 -5.10
C ASN A 132 -28.87 -9.19 -4.67
N VAL A 133 -28.20 -9.11 -3.52
CA VAL A 133 -27.17 -10.07 -3.08
C VAL A 133 -27.44 -10.50 -1.64
N SER A 134 -27.37 -11.81 -1.42
CA SER A 134 -27.16 -12.41 -0.10
C SER A 134 -25.80 -13.10 -0.09
N TYR A 135 -25.03 -12.91 0.96
CA TYR A 135 -23.69 -13.51 1.13
C TYR A 135 -23.61 -14.22 2.47
N HIS A 136 -23.22 -15.50 2.48
CA HIS A 136 -23.11 -16.35 3.66
C HIS A 136 -21.73 -17.00 3.72
N GLY A 137 -20.79 -16.29 4.30
CA GLY A 137 -19.43 -16.76 4.56
C GLY A 137 -19.21 -17.13 6.04
N GLU A 138 -17.99 -17.44 6.37
CA GLU A 138 -17.56 -17.66 7.76
C GLU A 138 -17.54 -16.35 8.56
N VAL A 139 -17.16 -15.24 7.91
CA VAL A 139 -16.94 -13.93 8.54
C VAL A 139 -17.94 -12.89 8.05
N VAL A 140 -18.24 -12.87 6.76
CA VAL A 140 -19.15 -11.91 6.13
C VAL A 140 -20.50 -12.56 5.92
N ASN A 141 -21.56 -11.97 6.51
CA ASN A 141 -22.93 -12.49 6.38
C ASN A 141 -23.92 -11.33 6.26
N PHE A 142 -24.76 -11.36 5.22
CA PHE A 142 -25.88 -10.46 5.04
C PHE A 142 -26.90 -11.03 4.03
N ASP A 143 -28.12 -10.53 4.12
CA ASP A 143 -29.22 -10.95 3.24
C ASP A 143 -29.82 -9.74 2.52
N ASP A 144 -30.28 -9.99 1.29
CA ASP A 144 -31.16 -9.12 0.53
C ASP A 144 -30.61 -7.67 0.38
N ALA A 145 -29.32 -7.54 0.16
CA ALA A 145 -28.66 -6.26 0.04
C ALA A 145 -28.53 -5.79 -1.42
N LYS A 146 -28.85 -4.53 -1.66
CA LYS A 146 -28.74 -3.89 -2.98
C LYS A 146 -28.43 -2.43 -2.84
N LEU A 147 -27.56 -1.90 -3.71
CA LEU A 147 -27.42 -0.45 -3.89
C LEU A 147 -28.67 0.06 -4.63
N SER A 148 -29.32 1.11 -4.12
CA SER A 148 -30.50 1.72 -4.74
C SER A 148 -30.17 2.63 -5.94
N PHE A 149 -28.89 2.80 -6.23
CA PHE A 149 -28.36 3.53 -7.38
C PHE A 149 -27.43 2.60 -8.18
N GLU A 150 -27.21 2.92 -9.43
CA GLU A 150 -26.35 2.14 -10.32
C GLU A 150 -24.91 2.66 -10.22
N PRO A 151 -23.91 1.82 -9.84
CA PRO A 151 -22.52 2.22 -9.86
C PRO A 151 -22.02 2.55 -11.27
N VAL A 152 -21.23 3.61 -11.44
CA VAL A 152 -20.65 3.97 -12.76
C VAL A 152 -19.74 2.89 -13.33
N ARG A 153 -19.12 2.10 -12.48
CA ARG A 153 -18.41 0.87 -12.83
C ARG A 153 -18.86 -0.26 -11.92
N GLN A 154 -19.27 -1.38 -12.50
CA GLN A 154 -19.57 -2.60 -11.74
C GLN A 154 -18.31 -3.31 -11.25
N HIS A 155 -17.14 -2.96 -11.82
CA HIS A 155 -15.86 -3.53 -11.47
C HIS A 155 -14.83 -2.40 -11.22
N VAL A 156 -14.56 -2.13 -9.95
CA VAL A 156 -13.46 -1.25 -9.50
C VAL A 156 -12.26 -2.14 -9.15
N PRO A 157 -11.04 -1.84 -9.64
CA PRO A 157 -9.89 -2.69 -9.38
C PRO A 157 -9.51 -2.77 -7.90
N PHE A 158 -9.26 -4.00 -7.41
CA PHE A 158 -8.75 -4.26 -6.07
C PHE A 158 -7.29 -4.70 -6.14
N LEU A 159 -6.38 -3.84 -5.63
CA LEU A 159 -4.95 -4.10 -5.51
C LEU A 159 -4.67 -4.71 -4.13
N ILE A 160 -4.58 -6.02 -4.05
CA ILE A 160 -4.46 -6.70 -2.75
C ILE A 160 -3.09 -6.42 -2.12
N PRO A 161 -3.02 -5.83 -0.91
CA PRO A 161 -1.75 -5.59 -0.25
C PRO A 161 -1.17 -6.90 0.26
N ALA A 162 0.06 -7.21 -0.12
CA ALA A 162 0.69 -8.47 0.22
C ALA A 162 2.18 -8.31 0.56
N THR A 163 2.64 -9.11 1.54
CA THR A 163 4.04 -9.16 1.98
C THR A 163 4.54 -10.61 2.12
N SER A 164 3.65 -11.53 2.49
CA SER A 164 3.97 -12.94 2.68
C SER A 164 3.66 -13.77 1.43
N ARG A 165 4.30 -14.93 1.29
CA ARG A 165 3.99 -15.88 0.21
C ARG A 165 2.49 -16.22 0.14
N THR A 166 1.83 -16.44 1.28
CA THR A 166 0.38 -16.71 1.33
C THR A 166 -0.43 -15.51 0.84
N GLY A 167 -0.09 -14.29 1.28
CA GLY A 167 -0.76 -13.06 0.84
C GLY A 167 -0.56 -12.80 -0.65
N LEU A 168 0.66 -13.01 -1.17
CA LEU A 168 0.96 -12.87 -2.60
C LEU A 168 0.17 -13.87 -3.45
N ARG A 169 0.05 -15.12 -3.01
CA ARG A 169 -0.80 -16.11 -3.69
C ARG A 169 -2.27 -15.71 -3.66
N LEU A 170 -2.76 -15.23 -2.50
CA LEU A 170 -4.14 -14.74 -2.39
C LEU A 170 -4.37 -13.55 -3.33
N ALA A 171 -3.42 -12.61 -3.44
CA ALA A 171 -3.52 -11.49 -4.37
C ALA A 171 -3.71 -11.97 -5.82
N GLY A 172 -2.96 -12.96 -6.27
CA GLY A 172 -3.13 -13.56 -7.60
C GLY A 172 -4.47 -14.26 -7.79
N GLN A 173 -5.04 -14.85 -6.73
CA GLN A 173 -6.31 -15.58 -6.78
C GLN A 173 -7.53 -14.65 -6.85
N ILE A 174 -7.54 -13.56 -6.09
CA ILE A 174 -8.73 -12.72 -5.91
C ILE A 174 -8.56 -11.26 -6.34
N GLY A 175 -7.34 -10.74 -6.49
CA GLY A 175 -7.07 -9.33 -6.81
C GLY A 175 -7.12 -9.03 -8.31
N ASP A 176 -7.32 -7.78 -8.66
CA ASP A 176 -7.09 -7.26 -10.02
C ASP A 176 -5.66 -6.70 -10.13
N GLY A 177 -4.95 -6.77 -9.04
CA GLY A 177 -3.56 -6.37 -8.90
C GLY A 177 -3.02 -6.66 -7.52
N VAL A 178 -1.77 -6.34 -7.33
CA VAL A 178 -1.08 -6.38 -6.04
C VAL A 178 -0.53 -5.00 -5.68
N MET A 179 -0.70 -4.62 -4.41
CA MET A 179 0.01 -3.48 -3.83
C MET A 179 1.14 -4.02 -2.95
N LEU A 180 2.37 -4.00 -3.47
CA LEU A 180 3.54 -4.38 -2.70
C LEU A 180 3.84 -3.32 -1.65
N ASN A 181 4.24 -3.77 -0.46
CA ASN A 181 4.46 -2.90 0.68
C ASN A 181 5.76 -2.08 0.53
N ALA A 182 5.86 -1.02 1.32
CA ALA A 182 7.07 -0.22 1.45
C ALA A 182 8.21 -0.99 2.14
N VAL A 183 9.43 -0.46 2.02
CA VAL A 183 10.65 -1.07 2.58
C VAL A 183 10.86 -2.48 2.02
N CYS A 184 10.91 -2.57 0.70
CA CYS A 184 11.24 -3.78 -0.06
C CYS A 184 12.22 -3.42 -1.15
N SER A 185 13.17 -4.31 -1.44
CA SER A 185 14.10 -4.15 -2.55
C SER A 185 13.45 -4.46 -3.92
N PRO A 186 14.04 -4.01 -5.04
CA PRO A 186 13.65 -4.45 -6.37
C PRO A 186 13.73 -5.97 -6.54
N GLU A 187 14.70 -6.62 -5.93
CA GLU A 187 14.90 -8.06 -5.94
C GLU A 187 13.75 -8.80 -5.25
N TYR A 188 13.33 -8.32 -4.07
CA TYR A 188 12.12 -8.82 -3.43
C TYR A 188 10.89 -8.64 -4.33
N SER A 189 10.76 -7.49 -4.98
CA SER A 189 9.62 -7.19 -5.86
C SER A 189 9.55 -8.16 -7.02
N ALA A 190 10.68 -8.48 -7.67
CA ALA A 190 10.73 -9.49 -8.72
C ALA A 190 10.28 -10.88 -8.21
N ASN A 191 10.76 -11.31 -7.03
CA ASN A 191 10.36 -12.57 -6.41
C ASN A 191 8.86 -12.59 -6.06
N ALA A 192 8.34 -11.49 -5.51
CA ALA A 192 6.93 -11.36 -5.17
C ALA A 192 6.03 -11.42 -6.41
N ILE A 193 6.41 -10.73 -7.48
CA ILE A 193 5.70 -10.72 -8.77
C ILE A 193 5.67 -12.12 -9.38
N ALA A 194 6.77 -12.88 -9.32
CA ALA A 194 6.80 -14.26 -9.81
C ALA A 194 5.80 -15.17 -9.06
N ILE A 195 5.68 -15.00 -7.73
CA ILE A 195 4.70 -15.75 -6.91
C ILE A 195 3.27 -15.37 -7.30
N VAL A 196 2.99 -14.07 -7.47
CA VAL A 196 1.67 -13.58 -7.87
C VAL A 196 1.31 -14.10 -9.26
N LYS A 197 2.22 -14.00 -10.23
CA LYS A 197 2.03 -14.48 -11.61
C LYS A 197 1.70 -15.96 -11.66
N GLN A 198 2.42 -16.78 -10.88
CA GLN A 198 2.11 -18.19 -10.74
C GLN A 198 0.69 -18.41 -10.19
N ALA A 199 0.28 -17.66 -9.16
CA ALA A 199 -1.03 -17.80 -8.55
C ALA A 199 -2.17 -17.33 -9.47
N VAL A 200 -1.96 -16.30 -10.30
CA VAL A 200 -2.89 -15.88 -11.36
C VAL A 200 -3.11 -17.01 -12.37
N ALA A 201 -2.01 -17.61 -12.86
CA ALA A 201 -2.08 -18.74 -13.82
C ALA A 201 -2.77 -19.96 -13.21
N GLU A 202 -2.45 -20.35 -11.97
CA GLU A 202 -3.08 -21.46 -11.25
C GLU A 202 -4.59 -21.25 -11.04
N ALA A 203 -5.02 -19.99 -10.91
CA ALA A 203 -6.42 -19.60 -10.79
C ALA A 203 -7.14 -19.50 -12.16
N GLY A 204 -6.46 -19.76 -13.28
CA GLY A 204 -7.01 -19.66 -14.63
C GLY A 204 -7.38 -18.23 -15.04
N ARG A 205 -6.71 -17.22 -14.45
CA ARG A 205 -6.98 -15.80 -14.70
C ARG A 205 -5.98 -15.22 -15.69
N ASP A 206 -6.36 -14.11 -16.32
CA ASP A 206 -5.48 -13.39 -17.23
C ASP A 206 -4.47 -12.53 -16.45
N TRP A 207 -3.24 -12.52 -16.94
CA TRP A 207 -2.16 -11.71 -16.39
C TRP A 207 -2.08 -10.32 -17.02
N ASP A 208 -2.52 -10.15 -18.26
CA ASP A 208 -2.28 -8.93 -19.03
C ASP A 208 -2.96 -7.70 -18.44
N ASP A 209 -4.10 -7.90 -17.76
CA ASP A 209 -4.83 -6.84 -17.06
C ASP A 209 -4.42 -6.68 -15.58
N PHE A 210 -3.48 -7.51 -15.09
CA PHE A 210 -3.11 -7.51 -13.69
C PHE A 210 -2.18 -6.33 -13.34
N ILE A 211 -2.55 -5.53 -12.34
CA ILE A 211 -1.83 -4.30 -11.95
C ILE A 211 -0.79 -4.61 -10.87
N ILE A 212 0.47 -4.23 -11.13
CA ILE A 212 1.56 -4.31 -10.16
C ILE A 212 1.91 -2.91 -9.67
N ALA A 213 1.49 -2.58 -8.47
CA ALA A 213 1.84 -1.33 -7.81
C ALA A 213 2.68 -1.59 -6.55
N GLN A 214 3.55 -0.67 -6.21
CA GLN A 214 4.37 -0.75 -5.01
C GLN A 214 4.53 0.60 -4.34
N ILE A 215 4.32 0.66 -3.03
CA ILE A 215 4.69 1.83 -2.23
C ILE A 215 6.20 1.79 -1.98
N VAL A 216 6.89 2.89 -2.25
CA VAL A 216 8.33 3.03 -2.01
C VAL A 216 8.59 4.27 -1.18
N ASN A 217 9.21 4.10 -0.01
CA ASN A 217 9.64 5.22 0.81
C ASN A 217 10.77 5.97 0.10
N CYS A 218 10.64 7.28 0.00
CA CYS A 218 11.52 8.13 -0.79
C CYS A 218 12.07 9.28 0.05
N SER A 219 13.37 9.49 -0.04
CA SER A 219 14.05 10.66 0.53
C SER A 219 15.03 11.22 -0.47
N ILE A 220 14.93 12.52 -0.77
CA ILE A 220 15.75 13.20 -1.77
C ILE A 220 16.48 14.36 -1.13
N GLU A 221 17.81 14.25 -1.01
CA GLU A 221 18.68 15.31 -0.51
C GLU A 221 19.85 15.53 -1.48
N ASP A 222 20.62 16.61 -1.30
CA ASP A 222 21.85 16.84 -2.07
C ASP A 222 23.00 15.97 -1.56
N ASP A 223 22.96 15.64 -0.28
CA ASP A 223 23.89 14.73 0.38
C ASP A 223 23.26 13.33 0.53
N HIS A 224 23.94 12.31 0.06
CA HIS A 224 23.49 10.93 0.09
C HIS A 224 23.23 10.44 1.51
N ALA A 225 24.15 10.68 2.44
CA ALA A 225 24.02 10.21 3.82
C ALA A 225 22.83 10.88 4.53
N ALA A 226 22.62 12.18 4.29
CA ALA A 226 21.46 12.88 4.81
C ALA A 226 20.14 12.29 4.29
N ALA A 227 20.08 11.90 3.02
CA ALA A 227 18.91 11.24 2.47
C ALA A 227 18.61 9.89 3.14
N LEU A 228 19.63 9.08 3.39
CA LEU A 228 19.48 7.81 4.11
C LEU A 228 18.96 8.02 5.54
N ASP A 229 19.50 9.00 6.25
CA ASP A 229 19.12 9.26 7.63
C ASP A 229 17.65 9.69 7.78
N GLN A 230 17.11 10.44 6.82
CA GLN A 230 15.71 10.86 6.82
C GLN A 230 14.73 9.69 6.77
N VAL A 231 15.07 8.59 6.10
CA VAL A 231 14.16 7.44 5.91
C VAL A 231 14.53 6.22 6.76
N ARG A 232 15.69 6.24 7.43
CA ARG A 232 16.21 5.13 8.24
C ARG A 232 15.22 4.64 9.31
N TRP A 233 14.52 5.56 9.96
CA TRP A 233 13.53 5.21 10.98
C TRP A 233 12.36 4.36 10.43
N GLU A 234 11.98 4.57 9.18
CA GLU A 234 10.95 3.78 8.49
C GLU A 234 11.39 2.33 8.30
N VAL A 235 12.66 2.15 7.94
CA VAL A 235 13.27 0.82 7.82
C VAL A 235 13.35 0.15 9.20
N ALA A 236 13.85 0.87 10.19
CA ALA A 236 14.00 0.37 11.56
C ALA A 236 12.67 -0.13 12.16
N THR A 237 11.55 0.56 11.92
CA THR A 237 10.23 0.13 12.44
C THR A 237 9.79 -1.24 11.96
N LYS A 238 10.35 -1.77 10.85
CA LYS A 238 10.01 -3.11 10.36
C LYS A 238 10.67 -4.23 11.16
N PHE A 239 11.63 -3.88 12.01
CA PHE A 239 12.38 -4.79 12.86
C PHE A 239 12.01 -4.67 14.35
N ASP A 240 11.06 -3.82 14.72
CA ASP A 240 10.54 -3.81 16.07
C ASP A 240 9.80 -5.13 16.40
N PRO A 241 9.67 -5.52 17.68
CA PRO A 241 9.08 -6.81 18.07
C PRO A 241 7.63 -7.02 17.60
N ILE A 242 6.90 -5.94 17.30
CA ILE A 242 5.52 -6.01 16.82
C ILE A 242 5.49 -6.25 15.32
N GLN A 243 6.34 -5.54 14.56
CA GLN A 243 6.34 -5.57 13.09
C GLN A 243 7.14 -6.74 12.51
N LEU A 244 8.24 -7.13 13.17
CA LEU A 244 9.15 -8.16 12.68
C LEU A 244 8.44 -9.46 12.24
N PRO A 245 7.53 -10.06 13.03
CA PRO A 245 6.84 -11.29 12.64
C PRO A 245 5.94 -11.15 11.40
N PHE A 246 5.41 -9.95 11.16
CA PHE A 246 4.41 -9.68 10.12
C PHE A 246 4.96 -9.02 8.87
N ILE A 247 6.11 -8.35 8.97
CA ILE A 247 6.71 -7.59 7.87
C ILE A 247 8.08 -8.16 7.47
N ALA A 248 9.10 -8.01 8.31
CA ALA A 248 10.45 -8.40 7.94
C ALA A 248 10.62 -9.91 7.78
N GLY A 249 10.09 -10.71 8.69
CA GLY A 249 10.14 -12.17 8.60
C GLY A 249 9.46 -12.75 7.34
N PRO A 250 8.24 -12.33 6.98
CA PRO A 250 7.63 -12.70 5.71
C PRO A 250 8.43 -12.28 4.48
N LYS A 251 9.01 -11.07 4.45
CA LYS A 251 9.84 -10.59 3.33
C LYS A 251 11.10 -11.45 3.17
N MET A 252 11.78 -11.78 4.25
CA MET A 252 12.94 -12.66 4.24
C MET A 252 12.59 -14.04 3.62
N ARG A 253 11.42 -14.60 3.95
CA ARG A 253 10.96 -15.88 3.36
C ARG A 253 10.55 -15.80 1.89
N VAL A 254 10.25 -14.60 1.38
CA VAL A 254 10.00 -14.36 -0.05
C VAL A 254 11.31 -14.15 -0.81
N GLY A 255 12.38 -13.79 -0.11
CA GLY A 255 13.70 -13.58 -0.69
C GLY A 255 14.14 -12.13 -0.72
N GLU A 256 13.87 -11.36 0.36
CA GLU A 256 14.44 -10.03 0.55
C GLU A 256 15.93 -10.14 0.89
N PRO A 257 16.86 -9.78 -0.01
CA PRO A 257 18.28 -10.06 0.17
C PRO A 257 18.93 -9.20 1.25
N TYR A 258 18.34 -8.08 1.57
CA TYR A 258 18.86 -7.16 2.60
C TYR A 258 18.46 -7.55 4.02
N ILE A 259 17.45 -8.42 4.21
CA ILE A 259 17.06 -8.89 5.54
C ILE A 259 17.80 -10.20 5.86
N ARG A 260 18.86 -10.11 6.67
CA ARG A 260 19.70 -11.24 7.04
C ARG A 260 19.31 -11.78 8.41
N ALA A 261 19.28 -13.10 8.53
CA ALA A 261 18.87 -13.76 9.77
C ALA A 261 19.83 -13.45 10.95
N GLU A 262 21.11 -13.27 10.66
CA GLU A 262 22.15 -12.93 11.64
C GLU A 262 21.98 -11.53 12.25
N ASP A 263 21.33 -10.59 11.55
CA ASP A 263 21.12 -9.24 12.05
C ASP A 263 19.91 -9.12 12.99
N ILE A 264 19.00 -10.10 12.97
CA ILE A 264 17.76 -10.06 13.77
C ILE A 264 18.06 -9.97 15.27
N SER A 265 19.03 -10.77 15.76
CA SER A 265 19.43 -10.73 17.17
C SER A 265 20.01 -9.37 17.58
N THR A 266 20.79 -8.74 16.69
CA THR A 266 21.34 -7.40 16.89
C THR A 266 20.22 -6.35 17.01
N PHE A 267 19.19 -6.43 16.19
CA PHE A 267 18.03 -5.54 16.25
C PHE A 267 17.20 -5.76 17.52
N GLU A 268 16.99 -7.01 17.92
CA GLU A 268 16.31 -7.33 19.18
C GLU A 268 17.06 -6.81 20.41
N GLU A 269 18.39 -6.96 20.43
CA GLU A 269 19.25 -6.42 21.48
C GLU A 269 19.23 -4.88 21.52
N ALA A 270 19.29 -4.24 20.35
CA ALA A 270 19.20 -2.79 20.23
C ALA A 270 17.84 -2.31 20.78
N TRP A 271 16.76 -2.97 20.42
CA TRP A 271 15.44 -2.65 20.96
C TRP A 271 15.37 -2.78 22.49
N LYS A 272 15.89 -3.87 23.06
CA LYS A 272 15.94 -4.08 24.51
C LYS A 272 16.77 -3.01 25.23
N ARG A 273 17.86 -2.55 24.61
CA ARG A 273 18.79 -1.55 25.16
C ARG A 273 18.20 -0.15 25.19
N GLY A 274 17.50 0.29 24.16
CA GLY A 274 17.06 1.68 24.02
C GLY A 274 15.85 1.90 23.12
N GLY A 275 15.04 0.88 22.91
CA GLY A 275 13.80 0.97 22.13
C GLY A 275 14.04 1.43 20.70
N LYS A 276 13.10 2.21 20.17
CA LYS A 276 13.12 2.68 18.78
C LYS A 276 14.41 3.44 18.43
N LYS A 277 14.93 4.28 19.35
CA LYS A 277 16.13 5.07 19.07
C LYS A 277 17.35 4.18 18.80
N ALA A 278 17.61 3.23 19.69
CA ALA A 278 18.75 2.32 19.54
C ALA A 278 18.56 1.38 18.34
N LEU A 279 17.32 1.04 17.99
CA LEU A 279 17.03 0.26 16.79
C LEU A 279 17.36 1.04 15.51
N VAL A 280 17.01 2.33 15.43
CA VAL A 280 17.37 3.20 14.29
C VAL A 280 18.89 3.27 14.11
N GLU A 281 19.63 3.44 15.22
CA GLU A 281 21.10 3.47 15.21
C GLU A 281 21.74 2.13 14.79
N ALA A 282 21.05 1.02 14.99
CA ALA A 282 21.54 -0.32 14.66
C ALA A 282 21.31 -0.73 13.19
N VAL A 283 20.40 -0.06 12.48
CA VAL A 283 20.10 -0.39 11.07
C VAL A 283 21.21 0.08 10.15
N PRO A 284 21.88 -0.83 9.40
CA PRO A 284 22.95 -0.46 8.48
C PRO A 284 22.46 0.33 7.27
N ASP A 285 23.32 1.16 6.69
CA ASP A 285 23.04 1.92 5.45
C ASP A 285 22.57 0.99 4.32
N SER A 286 23.18 -0.17 4.17
CA SER A 286 22.82 -1.15 3.14
C SER A 286 21.35 -1.59 3.18
N TYR A 287 20.72 -1.59 4.37
CA TYR A 287 19.29 -1.86 4.51
C TYR A 287 18.45 -0.71 3.97
N VAL A 288 18.87 0.51 4.28
CA VAL A 288 18.17 1.74 3.82
C VAL A 288 18.31 1.87 2.31
N GLU A 289 19.54 1.81 1.80
CA GLU A 289 19.84 1.86 0.37
C GLU A 289 19.13 0.74 -0.42
N GLY A 290 19.14 -0.49 0.12
CA GLY A 290 18.55 -1.63 -0.55
C GLY A 290 17.04 -1.56 -0.68
N MET A 291 16.34 -1.10 0.36
CA MET A 291 14.90 -1.25 0.51
C MET A 291 14.09 0.06 0.40
N THR A 292 14.73 1.19 0.05
CA THR A 292 14.08 2.49 -0.12
C THR A 292 14.60 3.20 -1.38
N ALA A 293 13.94 4.28 -1.79
CA ALA A 293 14.43 5.19 -2.81
C ALA A 293 15.01 6.45 -2.13
N ALA A 294 16.14 6.30 -1.46
CA ALA A 294 16.84 7.40 -0.79
C ALA A 294 18.17 7.71 -1.48
N GLY A 295 18.51 9.00 -1.58
CA GLY A 295 19.74 9.49 -2.19
C GLY A 295 19.59 10.86 -2.84
N THR A 296 20.56 11.20 -3.70
CA THR A 296 20.49 12.35 -4.59
C THR A 296 19.39 12.17 -5.65
N PRO A 297 18.96 13.23 -6.35
CA PRO A 297 17.94 13.12 -7.38
C PRO A 297 18.22 12.03 -8.43
N ASP A 298 19.45 11.87 -8.87
CA ASP A 298 19.83 10.89 -9.90
C ASP A 298 19.82 9.46 -9.34
N GLU A 299 20.33 9.24 -8.12
CA GLU A 299 20.27 7.94 -7.44
C GLU A 299 18.82 7.48 -7.21
N VAL A 300 17.94 8.41 -6.86
CA VAL A 300 16.51 8.07 -6.65
C VAL A 300 15.83 7.73 -7.99
N ARG A 301 16.14 8.44 -9.09
CA ARG A 301 15.65 8.06 -10.43
C ARG A 301 16.13 6.68 -10.84
N GLU A 302 17.42 6.39 -10.63
CA GLU A 302 17.97 5.05 -10.91
C GLU A 302 17.29 3.96 -10.07
N LYS A 303 17.07 4.22 -8.80
CA LYS A 303 16.37 3.27 -7.91
C LYS A 303 14.94 3.00 -8.36
N VAL A 304 14.19 4.02 -8.76
CA VAL A 304 12.84 3.88 -9.31
C VAL A 304 12.86 3.09 -10.63
N ALA A 305 13.86 3.32 -11.48
CA ALA A 305 14.04 2.52 -12.70
C ALA A 305 14.28 1.04 -12.38
N ARG A 306 15.06 0.70 -11.34
CA ARG A 306 15.27 -0.70 -10.91
C ARG A 306 13.97 -1.38 -10.45
N TYR A 307 13.05 -0.67 -9.78
CA TYR A 307 11.72 -1.24 -9.46
C TYR A 307 10.91 -1.52 -10.73
N ARG A 308 10.94 -0.63 -11.72
CA ARG A 308 10.29 -0.86 -13.01
C ARG A 308 10.91 -2.07 -13.73
N ASP A 309 12.22 -2.19 -13.75
CA ASP A 309 12.93 -3.32 -14.37
C ASP A 309 12.62 -4.65 -13.65
N ALA A 310 12.31 -4.60 -12.36
CA ALA A 310 11.80 -5.74 -11.58
C ALA A 310 10.33 -6.10 -11.88
N GLY A 311 9.64 -5.33 -12.72
CA GLY A 311 8.26 -5.56 -13.13
C GLY A 311 7.19 -4.74 -12.40
N VAL A 312 7.59 -3.76 -11.59
CA VAL A 312 6.63 -2.84 -10.94
C VAL A 312 6.12 -1.83 -11.96
N GLN A 313 4.84 -1.84 -12.26
CA GLN A 313 4.22 -0.93 -13.23
C GLN A 313 3.98 0.46 -12.65
N VAL A 314 3.56 0.56 -11.40
CA VAL A 314 3.33 1.83 -10.71
C VAL A 314 4.16 1.90 -9.43
N THR A 315 5.21 2.71 -9.45
CA THR A 315 6.01 3.01 -8.25
C THR A 315 5.39 4.19 -7.51
N VAL A 316 4.67 3.91 -6.42
CA VAL A 316 4.00 4.94 -5.61
C VAL A 316 5.00 5.48 -4.58
N LEU A 317 5.55 6.64 -4.86
CA LEU A 317 6.57 7.27 -4.02
C LEU A 317 5.95 7.95 -2.80
N ARG A 318 6.43 7.59 -1.63
CA ARG A 318 6.02 8.16 -0.34
C ARG A 318 7.17 8.98 0.24
N PRO A 319 7.07 10.32 0.28
CA PRO A 319 8.10 11.15 0.89
C PRO A 319 8.36 10.80 2.35
N ALA A 320 9.62 10.79 2.78
CA ALA A 320 10.00 10.52 4.15
C ALA A 320 9.56 11.63 5.11
N ALA A 321 9.41 12.86 4.61
CA ALA A 321 8.95 14.02 5.36
C ALA A 321 8.17 15.01 4.49
N LYS A 322 7.29 15.79 5.11
CA LYS A 322 6.43 16.76 4.43
C LYS A 322 7.19 17.77 3.56
N HIS A 323 8.34 18.23 4.03
CA HIS A 323 9.17 19.22 3.31
C HIS A 323 9.78 18.64 2.01
N GLN A 324 9.90 17.32 1.88
CA GLN A 324 10.45 16.67 0.69
C GLN A 324 9.43 16.45 -0.43
N ALA A 325 8.14 16.63 -0.14
CA ALA A 325 7.08 16.37 -1.11
C ALA A 325 7.24 17.18 -2.39
N GLN A 326 7.55 18.48 -2.28
CA GLN A 326 7.75 19.34 -3.46
C GLN A 326 8.95 18.88 -4.28
N ARG A 327 10.08 18.59 -3.64
CA ARG A 327 11.28 18.11 -4.32
C ARG A 327 11.06 16.80 -5.05
N LEU A 328 10.34 15.86 -4.43
CA LEU A 328 9.96 14.60 -5.06
C LEU A 328 9.14 14.84 -6.33
N LEU A 329 8.12 15.71 -6.26
CA LEU A 329 7.30 16.03 -7.41
C LEU A 329 8.11 16.67 -8.55
N ASP A 330 9.08 17.53 -8.23
CA ASP A 330 9.90 18.22 -9.22
C ASP A 330 10.93 17.27 -9.87
N VAL A 331 11.46 16.30 -9.13
CA VAL A 331 12.40 15.28 -9.66
C VAL A 331 11.74 14.34 -10.65
N PHE A 332 10.44 14.05 -10.50
CA PHE A 332 9.68 13.15 -11.36
C PHE A 332 8.65 13.85 -12.26
N ALA A 333 8.72 15.15 -12.37
CA ALA A 333 7.87 15.90 -13.32
C ALA A 333 8.11 15.42 -14.75
N ALA A 334 7.01 15.13 -15.49
CA ALA A 334 7.02 14.71 -16.87
C ALA A 334 7.22 15.91 -17.84
#